data_48a8afda4303937b0246281206d4f2cf
#
_entry.id   48a8afda4303937b0246281206d4f2cf
#
_cell.length_a   1.000
_cell.length_b   1.000
_cell.length_c   1.000
_cell.angle_alpha   90.00
_cell.angle_beta   90.00
_cell.angle_gamma   90.00
#
_symmetry.space_group_name_H-M   'P 1'
#
loop_
_entity.id
_entity.type
_entity.pdbx_description
1 polymer ?
#
loop_
_entity_poly.entity_id
_entity_poly.type
_entity_poly.pdbx_seq_one_letter_code
_entity_poly.pdbx_strand_id
1 'polypeptide(L)'
;MKQTNNRLSEKEMELARMLMSECKTTSDVQEKLKRLFAGTIEQMLEAEMDEHLGYEKNSVLGNNSGNSRNGYGKKTIISDYGECEIAVPRDRNGEFEPKVIEKRQTRTDEIEQKIMAMYAKGMSQRDIEDTLREIYGSDVSLGMISKITDKILPEVNEWQNRPLEKIYPVVFFDGIVFNSRKDSRIVSKCVYSVLGINMEGQKEILGTWISENESASFYASICSDLKNRGVSDIFIACHDNLTGLCEAISAVFPKTKNQLCIVHQIRNSCKFVPYKDRKAICADLKEIYGAVNLEDAEFAKEEFREKWDRQYPNILKSWDRNWAELTTFFEYPQEIRKIIYTTNAVESYHRMVRKFTKSKAVFPTDDSIRKVIYMSVCEISKKWTMPVHDWGLAYQQFAIYFEDRITA
;
A
#
# COMPACT_ATOMS: atom_id res chain seq x y z
N MET A 1 20.82 1.95 21.82
CA MET A 1 19.85 1.13 22.56
C MET A 1 19.62 1.77 23.93
N LYS A 2 18.48 2.46 24.12
CA LYS A 2 18.07 2.91 25.44
C LYS A 2 17.46 1.70 26.16
N GLN A 3 18.12 1.23 27.21
CA GLN A 3 17.51 0.31 28.16
C GLN A 3 16.34 1.03 28.82
N THR A 4 15.12 0.67 28.45
CA THR A 4 13.93 1.02 29.21
C THR A 4 14.02 0.34 30.56
N ASN A 5 14.13 1.15 31.60
CA ASN A 5 14.22 0.70 32.99
C ASN A 5 12.84 0.14 33.39
N ASN A 6 12.62 -1.15 33.16
CA ASN A 6 11.36 -1.86 33.40
C ASN A 6 11.23 -2.30 34.86
N ARG A 7 11.67 -1.44 35.81
CA ARG A 7 11.52 -1.70 37.24
C ARG A 7 10.20 -1.09 37.70
N LEU A 8 9.36 -1.94 38.25
CA LEU A 8 8.10 -1.54 38.87
C LEU A 8 8.37 -0.53 40.00
N SER A 9 7.55 0.47 40.15
CA SER A 9 7.52 1.37 41.29
C SER A 9 7.14 0.58 42.59
N GLU A 10 7.39 1.15 43.77
CA GLU A 10 7.06 0.50 45.02
C GLU A 10 5.56 0.13 45.10
N LYS A 11 4.66 1.00 44.63
CA LYS A 11 3.21 0.74 44.61
C LYS A 11 2.85 -0.37 43.62
N GLU A 12 3.49 -0.41 42.46
CA GLU A 12 3.28 -1.48 41.46
C GLU A 12 3.84 -2.81 41.97
N MET A 13 4.95 -2.82 42.72
CA MET A 13 5.49 -4.02 43.38
C MET A 13 4.56 -4.53 44.45
N GLU A 14 3.92 -3.66 45.24
CA GLU A 14 2.94 -4.03 46.23
C GLU A 14 1.70 -4.66 45.60
N LEU A 15 1.19 -4.04 44.53
CA LEU A 15 0.06 -4.58 43.73
C LEU A 15 0.45 -5.97 43.15
N ALA A 16 1.63 -6.09 42.58
CA ALA A 16 2.13 -7.37 42.04
C ALA A 16 2.22 -8.47 43.10
N ARG A 17 2.65 -8.14 44.35
CA ARG A 17 2.66 -9.08 45.48
C ARG A 17 1.27 -9.53 45.91
N MET A 18 0.31 -8.60 45.93
CA MET A 18 -1.09 -8.93 46.23
C MET A 18 -1.68 -9.87 45.15
N LEU A 19 -1.41 -9.61 43.89
CA LEU A 19 -1.83 -10.47 42.78
C LEU A 19 -1.19 -11.86 42.87
N MET A 20 0.10 -11.94 43.18
CA MET A 20 0.84 -13.21 43.31
C MET A 20 0.26 -14.14 44.41
N SER A 21 -0.25 -13.57 45.49
CA SER A 21 -0.79 -14.37 46.62
C SER A 21 -2.04 -15.18 46.22
N GLU A 22 -2.74 -14.79 45.17
CA GLU A 22 -4.01 -15.38 44.74
C GLU A 22 -3.92 -16.13 43.38
N CYS A 23 -2.81 -16.03 42.65
CA CYS A 23 -2.59 -16.64 41.37
C CYS A 23 -1.65 -17.81 41.42
N LYS A 24 -2.01 -18.95 40.84
CA LYS A 24 -1.19 -20.15 40.73
C LYS A 24 -0.67 -20.43 39.31
N THR A 25 -1.38 -19.91 38.33
CA THR A 25 -1.06 -20.08 36.90
C THR A 25 -1.01 -18.75 36.17
N THR A 26 -0.41 -18.75 35.01
CA THR A 26 -0.42 -17.57 34.10
C THR A 26 -1.84 -17.21 33.67
N SER A 27 -2.74 -18.19 33.57
CA SER A 27 -4.16 -17.96 33.27
C SER A 27 -4.85 -17.21 34.39
N ASP A 28 -4.56 -17.53 35.67
CA ASP A 28 -5.12 -16.81 36.83
C ASP A 28 -4.66 -15.34 36.81
N VAL A 29 -3.39 -15.10 36.43
CA VAL A 29 -2.86 -13.73 36.29
C VAL A 29 -3.61 -12.97 35.20
N GLN A 30 -3.85 -13.60 34.05
CA GLN A 30 -4.59 -12.96 32.94
C GLN A 30 -6.02 -12.62 33.36
N GLU A 31 -6.73 -13.52 34.03
CA GLU A 31 -8.07 -13.27 34.51
C GLU A 31 -8.13 -12.15 35.55
N LYS A 32 -7.14 -12.07 36.44
CA LYS A 32 -7.02 -10.97 37.40
C LYS A 32 -6.74 -9.63 36.71
N LEU A 33 -5.81 -9.60 35.75
CA LEU A 33 -5.53 -8.40 34.98
C LEU A 33 -6.76 -7.91 34.21
N LYS A 34 -7.54 -8.84 33.66
CA LYS A 34 -8.83 -8.55 33.01
C LYS A 34 -9.82 -7.88 33.95
N ARG A 35 -9.98 -8.40 35.19
CA ARG A 35 -10.86 -7.82 36.20
C ARG A 35 -10.36 -6.45 36.69
N LEU A 36 -9.03 -6.31 36.89
CA LEU A 36 -8.43 -5.02 37.26
C LEU A 36 -8.62 -3.97 36.17
N PHE A 37 -8.45 -4.36 34.91
CA PHE A 37 -8.69 -3.49 33.77
C PHE A 37 -10.15 -3.00 33.74
N ALA A 38 -11.12 -3.93 33.84
CA ALA A 38 -12.54 -3.59 33.87
C ALA A 38 -12.87 -2.64 35.04
N GLY A 39 -12.43 -2.96 36.25
CA GLY A 39 -12.65 -2.12 37.43
C GLY A 39 -11.98 -0.74 37.33
N THR A 40 -10.82 -0.64 36.71
CA THR A 40 -10.16 0.65 36.48
C THR A 40 -10.98 1.52 35.52
N ILE A 41 -11.45 0.94 34.42
CA ILE A 41 -12.33 1.64 33.45
C ILE A 41 -13.64 2.10 34.15
N GLU A 42 -14.25 1.26 34.97
CA GLU A 42 -15.45 1.64 35.73
C GLU A 42 -15.20 2.83 36.67
N GLN A 43 -14.06 2.85 37.35
CA GLN A 43 -13.68 3.99 38.22
C GLN A 43 -13.43 5.27 37.40
N MET A 44 -12.81 5.17 36.24
CA MET A 44 -12.63 6.32 35.35
C MET A 44 -13.98 6.86 34.86
N LEU A 45 -14.91 5.97 34.48
CA LEU A 45 -16.27 6.36 34.07
C LEU A 45 -17.07 7.00 35.22
N GLU A 46 -16.87 6.56 36.47
CA GLU A 46 -17.45 7.23 37.65
C GLU A 46 -16.89 8.63 37.85
N ALA A 47 -15.56 8.80 37.68
CA ALA A 47 -14.92 10.11 37.77
C ALA A 47 -15.44 11.07 36.69
N GLU A 48 -15.60 10.60 35.45
CA GLU A 48 -16.23 11.38 34.37
C GLU A 48 -17.70 11.76 34.68
N MET A 49 -18.44 10.85 35.29
CA MET A 49 -19.82 11.12 35.74
C MET A 49 -19.84 12.16 36.87
N ASP A 50 -18.90 12.11 37.82
CA ASP A 50 -18.77 13.10 38.89
C ASP A 50 -18.49 14.49 38.31
N GLU A 51 -17.57 14.57 37.33
CA GLU A 51 -17.27 15.80 36.60
C GLU A 51 -18.49 16.32 35.82
N HIS A 52 -19.20 15.42 35.11
CA HIS A 52 -20.40 15.78 34.34
C HIS A 52 -21.54 16.34 35.19
N LEU A 53 -21.78 15.75 36.35
CA LEU A 53 -22.84 16.17 37.27
C LEU A 53 -22.41 17.32 38.18
N GLY A 54 -21.12 17.54 38.38
CA GLY A 54 -20.56 18.54 39.30
C GLY A 54 -20.60 18.15 40.78
N TYR A 55 -20.86 16.87 41.10
CA TYR A 55 -20.86 16.34 42.46
C TYR A 55 -20.53 14.86 42.52
N GLU A 56 -19.89 14.45 43.62
CA GLU A 56 -19.52 13.05 43.85
C GLU A 56 -20.75 12.17 44.22
N LYS A 57 -20.59 10.87 44.06
CA LYS A 57 -21.62 9.89 44.44
C LYS A 57 -21.96 10.00 45.92
N ASN A 58 -23.26 10.00 46.21
CA ASN A 58 -23.84 10.19 47.56
C ASN A 58 -23.63 11.59 48.16
N SER A 59 -23.21 12.58 47.41
CA SER A 59 -23.11 13.96 47.88
C SER A 59 -24.48 14.62 48.06
N VAL A 60 -24.63 15.40 49.12
CA VAL A 60 -25.83 16.21 49.39
C VAL A 60 -26.06 17.28 48.32
N LEU A 61 -24.98 17.70 47.64
CA LEU A 61 -25.00 18.68 46.53
C LEU A 61 -25.84 18.20 45.34
N GLY A 62 -26.04 16.89 45.20
CA GLY A 62 -26.89 16.31 44.16
C GLY A 62 -28.41 16.51 44.37
N ASN A 63 -28.83 16.95 45.54
CA ASN A 63 -30.22 17.23 45.80
C ASN A 63 -30.67 18.49 45.06
N ASN A 64 -31.67 18.35 44.17
CA ASN A 64 -32.21 19.46 43.36
C ASN A 64 -31.24 20.03 42.32
N SER A 65 -30.18 19.31 41.91
CA SER A 65 -29.20 19.75 40.89
C SER A 65 -29.76 19.79 39.45
N GLY A 66 -31.00 19.31 39.23
CA GLY A 66 -31.59 19.26 37.87
C GLY A 66 -31.24 17.99 37.09
N ASN A 67 -30.14 17.32 37.39
CA ASN A 67 -29.74 16.02 36.82
C ASN A 67 -29.17 15.12 37.91
N SER A 68 -29.34 13.82 37.81
CA SER A 68 -28.87 12.87 38.82
C SER A 68 -28.47 11.53 38.18
N ARG A 69 -27.67 10.73 38.91
CA ARG A 69 -27.33 9.37 38.50
C ARG A 69 -28.59 8.51 38.37
N ASN A 70 -28.61 7.67 37.30
CA ASN A 70 -29.73 6.80 36.97
C ASN A 70 -29.27 5.35 36.77
N GLY A 71 -28.48 4.84 37.71
CA GLY A 71 -27.97 3.47 37.67
C GLY A 71 -26.89 3.25 36.60
N TYR A 72 -26.72 1.99 36.20
CA TYR A 72 -25.66 1.56 35.28
C TYR A 72 -26.27 0.79 34.12
N GLY A 73 -25.63 0.91 32.97
CA GLY A 73 -25.81 0.02 31.82
C GLY A 73 -24.68 -0.99 31.75
N LYS A 74 -24.98 -2.23 31.42
CA LYS A 74 -23.96 -3.23 31.09
C LYS A 74 -23.48 -3.03 29.70
N LYS A 75 -22.15 -3.11 29.52
CA LYS A 75 -21.49 -3.01 28.21
C LYS A 75 -20.34 -3.99 28.15
N THR A 76 -20.28 -4.77 27.08
CA THR A 76 -19.15 -5.66 26.80
C THR A 76 -18.16 -4.96 25.89
N ILE A 77 -16.89 -4.95 26.27
CA ILE A 77 -15.78 -4.43 25.50
C ILE A 77 -14.72 -5.52 25.27
N ILE A 78 -14.11 -5.51 24.10
CA ILE A 78 -12.98 -6.37 23.75
C ILE A 78 -11.69 -5.58 24.02
N SER A 79 -10.82 -6.12 24.87
CA SER A 79 -9.53 -5.55 25.22
C SER A 79 -8.40 -6.55 24.95
N ASP A 80 -7.16 -6.14 25.19
CA ASP A 80 -5.98 -7.01 25.13
C ASP A 80 -6.04 -8.18 26.11
N TYR A 81 -6.86 -8.05 27.16
CA TYR A 81 -7.09 -9.10 28.16
C TYR A 81 -8.30 -9.99 27.86
N GLY A 82 -8.89 -9.82 26.66
CA GLY A 82 -10.09 -10.51 26.23
C GLY A 82 -11.39 -9.68 26.44
N GLU A 83 -12.51 -10.36 26.35
CA GLU A 83 -13.83 -9.74 26.45
C GLU A 83 -14.19 -9.42 27.90
N CYS A 84 -14.47 -8.14 28.23
CA CYS A 84 -14.77 -7.65 29.57
C CYS A 84 -16.18 -7.06 29.60
N GLU A 85 -17.00 -7.43 30.59
CA GLU A 85 -18.24 -6.72 30.93
C GLU A 85 -17.90 -5.57 31.87
N ILE A 86 -18.34 -4.35 31.54
CA ILE A 86 -18.18 -3.14 32.36
C ILE A 86 -19.54 -2.50 32.65
N ALA A 87 -19.64 -1.88 33.84
CA ALA A 87 -20.78 -1.10 34.25
C ALA A 87 -20.60 0.38 33.88
N VAL A 88 -21.36 0.88 32.92
CA VAL A 88 -21.30 2.28 32.48
C VAL A 88 -22.36 3.09 33.22
N PRO A 89 -21.99 4.15 33.98
CA PRO A 89 -22.97 4.97 34.71
C PRO A 89 -23.87 5.73 33.73
N ARG A 90 -25.08 6.02 34.17
CA ARG A 90 -26.09 6.77 33.43
C ARG A 90 -26.60 7.94 34.26
N ASP A 91 -26.85 9.05 33.61
CA ASP A 91 -27.57 10.17 34.19
C ASP A 91 -29.06 10.12 33.82
N ARG A 92 -29.90 10.86 34.56
CA ARG A 92 -31.36 10.86 34.38
C ARG A 92 -31.79 11.52 33.07
N ASN A 93 -31.06 12.54 32.65
CA ASN A 93 -31.34 13.27 31.42
C ASN A 93 -30.79 12.56 30.15
N GLY A 94 -29.91 11.58 30.30
CA GLY A 94 -29.29 10.86 29.17
C GLY A 94 -28.25 11.66 28.39
N GLU A 95 -27.76 12.76 28.99
CA GLU A 95 -26.80 13.69 28.39
C GLU A 95 -25.32 13.28 28.60
N PHE A 96 -25.07 12.37 29.53
CA PHE A 96 -23.73 11.89 29.80
C PHE A 96 -23.10 11.18 28.57
N GLU A 97 -22.01 11.70 28.10
CA GLU A 97 -21.20 11.11 27.04
C GLU A 97 -19.81 10.76 27.55
N PRO A 98 -19.57 9.48 27.91
CA PRO A 98 -18.27 9.05 28.41
C PRO A 98 -17.20 9.15 27.32
N LYS A 99 -16.00 9.65 27.70
CA LYS A 99 -14.84 9.82 26.84
C LYS A 99 -13.90 8.62 26.88
N VAL A 100 -13.75 7.98 28.05
CA VAL A 100 -12.88 6.80 28.24
C VAL A 100 -13.35 5.62 27.39
N ILE A 101 -14.66 5.41 27.31
CA ILE A 101 -15.29 4.41 26.43
C ILE A 101 -16.55 5.03 25.82
N GLU A 102 -16.47 5.47 24.57
CA GLU A 102 -17.59 6.10 23.88
C GLU A 102 -18.86 5.23 23.85
N LYS A 103 -20.04 5.85 23.79
CA LYS A 103 -21.36 5.15 23.88
C LYS A 103 -21.47 3.91 22.98
N ARG A 104 -20.88 3.93 21.79
CA ARG A 104 -20.96 2.83 20.79
C ARG A 104 -19.68 2.03 20.63
N GLN A 105 -18.63 2.36 21.35
CA GLN A 105 -17.35 1.66 21.29
C GLN A 105 -17.50 0.28 21.96
N THR A 106 -17.17 -0.78 21.26
CA THR A 106 -17.25 -2.18 21.73
C THR A 106 -15.89 -2.83 21.94
N ARG A 107 -14.80 -2.05 21.79
CA ARG A 107 -13.43 -2.53 21.90
C ARG A 107 -12.48 -1.38 22.20
N THR A 108 -11.29 -1.71 22.68
CA THR A 108 -10.21 -0.73 22.88
C THR A 108 -9.56 -0.37 21.55
N ASP A 109 -8.95 0.82 21.47
CA ASP A 109 -8.22 1.29 20.28
C ASP A 109 -7.05 0.39 19.92
N GLU A 110 -6.44 -0.28 20.90
CA GLU A 110 -5.33 -1.23 20.68
C GLU A 110 -5.76 -2.43 19.82
N ILE A 111 -6.97 -2.95 20.00
CA ILE A 111 -7.49 -4.04 19.14
C ILE A 111 -7.68 -3.55 17.70
N GLU A 112 -8.19 -2.33 17.52
CA GLU A 112 -8.33 -1.75 16.18
C GLU A 112 -6.97 -1.57 15.50
N GLN A 113 -5.97 -1.06 16.22
CA GLN A 113 -4.60 -0.93 15.73
C GLN A 113 -3.99 -2.29 15.34
N LYS A 114 -4.24 -3.34 16.13
CA LYS A 114 -3.80 -4.70 15.80
C LYS A 114 -4.47 -5.25 14.55
N ILE A 115 -5.77 -5.05 14.39
CA ILE A 115 -6.51 -5.40 13.17
C ILE A 115 -5.90 -4.70 11.96
N MET A 116 -5.66 -3.39 12.07
CA MET A 116 -5.01 -2.62 11.01
C MET A 116 -3.61 -3.13 10.70
N ALA A 117 -2.81 -3.44 11.72
CA ALA A 117 -1.45 -3.98 11.55
C ALA A 117 -1.45 -5.36 10.88
N MET A 118 -2.37 -6.26 11.25
CA MET A 118 -2.52 -7.57 10.61
C MET A 118 -2.97 -7.42 9.15
N TYR A 119 -3.94 -6.52 8.89
CA TYR A 119 -4.42 -6.24 7.55
C TYR A 119 -3.32 -5.63 6.67
N ALA A 120 -2.51 -4.71 7.23
CA ALA A 120 -1.35 -4.11 6.57
C ALA A 120 -0.26 -5.13 6.20
N LYS A 121 -0.12 -6.21 6.98
CA LYS A 121 0.77 -7.34 6.66
C LYS A 121 0.21 -8.30 5.61
N GLY A 122 -0.98 -8.03 5.08
CA GLY A 122 -1.58 -8.81 4.00
C GLY A 122 -2.51 -9.94 4.44
N MET A 123 -2.83 -10.05 5.74
CA MET A 123 -3.79 -11.05 6.21
C MET A 123 -5.18 -10.80 5.61
N SER A 124 -5.90 -11.87 5.27
CA SER A 124 -7.29 -11.75 4.87
C SER A 124 -8.16 -11.41 6.08
N GLN A 125 -9.38 -10.93 5.85
CA GLN A 125 -10.31 -10.64 6.97
C GLN A 125 -10.64 -11.91 7.78
N ARG A 126 -10.67 -13.08 7.13
CA ARG A 126 -10.88 -14.37 7.80
C ARG A 126 -9.68 -14.77 8.65
N ASP A 127 -8.46 -14.63 8.10
CA ASP A 127 -7.25 -14.92 8.88
C ASP A 127 -7.17 -14.01 10.13
N ILE A 128 -7.61 -12.75 10.01
CA ILE A 128 -7.68 -11.81 11.13
C ILE A 128 -8.73 -12.26 12.15
N GLU A 129 -9.93 -12.63 11.71
CA GLU A 129 -11.00 -13.16 12.56
C GLU A 129 -10.53 -14.40 13.33
N ASP A 130 -9.95 -15.37 12.62
CA ASP A 130 -9.44 -16.61 13.23
C ASP A 130 -8.30 -16.33 14.22
N THR A 131 -7.35 -15.45 13.85
CA THR A 131 -6.24 -15.05 14.74
C THR A 131 -6.74 -14.36 16.01
N LEU A 132 -7.72 -13.45 15.89
CA LEU A 132 -8.29 -12.76 17.05
C LEU A 132 -9.05 -13.73 17.96
N ARG A 133 -9.79 -14.68 17.39
CA ARG A 133 -10.48 -15.73 18.16
C ARG A 133 -9.47 -16.61 18.89
N GLU A 134 -8.38 -17.00 18.25
CA GLU A 134 -7.36 -17.86 18.84
C GLU A 134 -6.59 -17.15 19.97
N ILE A 135 -6.22 -15.88 19.78
CA ILE A 135 -5.38 -15.13 20.74
C ILE A 135 -6.23 -14.55 21.88
N TYR A 136 -7.41 -14.00 21.59
CA TYR A 136 -8.20 -13.23 22.57
C TYR A 136 -9.51 -13.93 22.97
N GLY A 137 -9.85 -15.08 22.35
CA GLY A 137 -11.08 -15.82 22.62
C GLY A 137 -12.36 -15.05 22.24
N SER A 138 -12.23 -13.99 21.41
CA SER A 138 -13.34 -13.11 21.07
C SER A 138 -13.71 -13.18 19.60
N ASP A 139 -15.01 -13.16 19.31
CA ASP A 139 -15.54 -13.19 17.96
C ASP A 139 -15.67 -11.77 17.40
N VAL A 140 -14.74 -11.41 16.51
CA VAL A 140 -14.79 -10.15 15.76
C VAL A 140 -15.31 -10.45 14.36
N SER A 141 -16.52 -10.04 14.04
CA SER A 141 -17.14 -10.36 12.74
C SER A 141 -16.39 -9.74 11.54
N LEU A 142 -16.46 -10.40 10.38
CA LEU A 142 -15.89 -9.89 9.12
C LEU A 142 -16.36 -8.48 8.76
N GLY A 143 -17.66 -8.19 9.02
CA GLY A 143 -18.24 -6.85 8.80
C GLY A 143 -17.60 -5.78 9.71
N MET A 144 -17.20 -6.17 10.91
CA MET A 144 -16.50 -5.29 11.84
C MET A 144 -15.06 -5.03 11.38
N ILE A 145 -14.33 -6.07 10.99
CA ILE A 145 -12.98 -5.94 10.43
C ILE A 145 -13.01 -5.05 9.18
N SER A 146 -14.06 -5.17 8.35
CA SER A 146 -14.23 -4.29 7.18
C SER A 146 -14.36 -2.82 7.63
N LYS A 147 -15.26 -2.52 8.59
CA LYS A 147 -15.47 -1.15 9.10
C LYS A 147 -14.19 -0.54 9.69
N ILE A 148 -13.40 -1.33 10.42
CA ILE A 148 -12.14 -0.85 10.99
C ILE A 148 -11.16 -0.54 9.86
N THR A 149 -11.00 -1.45 8.90
CA THR A 149 -10.08 -1.24 7.78
C THR A 149 -10.57 -0.15 6.82
N ASP A 150 -11.86 0.17 6.79
CA ASP A 150 -12.42 1.27 5.99
C ASP A 150 -12.04 2.65 6.54
N LYS A 151 -11.66 2.74 7.82
CA LYS A 151 -11.18 3.99 8.44
C LYS A 151 -9.94 4.58 7.73
N ILE A 152 -9.20 3.77 6.96
CA ILE A 152 -8.03 4.25 6.20
C ILE A 152 -8.41 4.88 4.84
N LEU A 153 -9.65 4.75 4.36
CA LEU A 153 -10.04 5.26 3.04
C LEU A 153 -9.86 6.77 2.86
N PRO A 154 -10.10 7.63 3.86
CA PRO A 154 -9.77 9.06 3.76
C PRO A 154 -8.28 9.29 3.48
N GLU A 155 -7.37 8.58 4.18
CA GLU A 155 -5.93 8.67 3.97
C GLU A 155 -5.53 8.16 2.56
N VAL A 156 -6.18 7.08 2.09
CA VAL A 156 -5.98 6.57 0.72
C VAL A 156 -6.33 7.63 -0.31
N ASN A 157 -7.45 8.34 -0.12
CA ASN A 157 -7.89 9.39 -1.02
C ASN A 157 -6.97 10.62 -0.96
N GLU A 158 -6.54 11.03 0.23
CA GLU A 158 -5.58 12.13 0.42
C GLU A 158 -4.25 11.80 -0.27
N TRP A 159 -3.71 10.60 -0.03
CA TRP A 159 -2.49 10.13 -0.70
C TRP A 159 -2.63 10.11 -2.22
N GLN A 160 -3.75 9.60 -2.75
CA GLN A 160 -3.98 9.52 -4.18
C GLN A 160 -4.05 10.91 -4.82
N ASN A 161 -4.61 11.91 -4.13
CA ASN A 161 -4.81 13.26 -4.64
C ASN A 161 -3.73 14.27 -4.19
N ARG A 162 -2.67 13.82 -3.50
CA ARG A 162 -1.61 14.71 -3.04
C ARG A 162 -0.93 15.42 -4.19
N PRO A 163 -0.43 16.66 -3.99
CA PRO A 163 0.44 17.33 -4.94
C PRO A 163 1.67 16.49 -5.25
N LEU A 164 2.13 16.54 -6.48
CA LEU A 164 3.34 15.87 -6.97
C LEU A 164 4.40 16.90 -7.33
N GLU A 165 5.64 16.45 -7.49
CA GLU A 165 6.70 17.30 -7.97
C GLU A 165 6.48 17.70 -9.44
N LYS A 166 7.06 18.82 -9.83
CA LYS A 166 6.88 19.37 -11.18
C LYS A 166 7.55 18.51 -12.25
N ILE A 167 8.71 17.92 -11.95
CA ILE A 167 9.56 17.24 -12.92
C ILE A 167 9.92 15.85 -12.41
N TYR A 168 9.75 14.86 -13.27
CA TYR A 168 10.22 13.50 -13.05
C TYR A 168 11.12 13.07 -14.21
N PRO A 169 12.44 12.87 -13.96
CA PRO A 169 13.35 12.35 -14.98
C PRO A 169 12.92 11.02 -15.59
N VAL A 170 12.41 10.11 -14.76
CA VAL A 170 11.92 8.81 -15.23
C VAL A 170 10.62 8.45 -14.54
N VAL A 171 9.64 8.02 -15.33
CA VAL A 171 8.36 7.50 -14.84
C VAL A 171 8.12 6.12 -15.45
N PHE A 172 7.71 5.17 -14.61
CA PHE A 172 7.34 3.82 -15.03
C PHE A 172 5.83 3.64 -14.89
N PHE A 173 5.20 3.13 -15.94
CA PHE A 173 3.79 2.76 -15.96
C PHE A 173 3.68 1.24 -16.05
N ASP A 174 3.03 0.60 -15.10
CA ASP A 174 2.87 -0.85 -15.12
C ASP A 174 1.61 -1.29 -14.36
N GLY A 175 1.05 -2.42 -14.73
CA GLY A 175 -0.20 -2.94 -14.22
C GLY A 175 -0.08 -4.29 -13.52
N ILE A 176 -0.86 -4.48 -12.45
CA ILE A 176 -1.06 -5.78 -11.80
C ILE A 176 -2.52 -6.15 -11.90
N VAL A 177 -2.80 -7.37 -12.38
CA VAL A 177 -4.15 -7.89 -12.46
C VAL A 177 -4.56 -8.55 -11.15
N PHE A 178 -5.76 -8.20 -10.65
CA PHE A 178 -6.43 -8.78 -9.50
C PHE A 178 -7.84 -9.24 -9.88
N ASN A 179 -8.34 -10.25 -9.17
CA ASN A 179 -9.72 -10.66 -9.26
C ASN A 179 -10.55 -9.91 -8.21
N SER A 180 -11.66 -9.32 -8.63
CA SER A 180 -12.61 -8.62 -7.77
C SER A 180 -14.04 -9.12 -7.99
N ARG A 181 -14.90 -8.96 -7.00
CA ARG A 181 -16.33 -9.25 -7.16
C ARG A 181 -17.08 -8.02 -7.65
N LYS A 182 -17.90 -8.23 -8.68
CA LYS A 182 -18.86 -7.24 -9.20
C LYS A 182 -20.13 -7.97 -9.58
N ASP A 183 -21.27 -7.53 -9.08
CA ASP A 183 -22.59 -8.09 -9.39
C ASP A 183 -22.62 -9.63 -9.24
N SER A 184 -22.08 -10.15 -8.12
CA SER A 184 -21.96 -11.59 -7.80
C SER A 184 -21.06 -12.39 -8.74
N ARG A 185 -20.34 -11.76 -9.67
CA ARG A 185 -19.37 -12.39 -10.57
C ARG A 185 -17.94 -12.02 -10.20
N ILE A 186 -17.00 -12.87 -10.57
CA ILE A 186 -15.58 -12.57 -10.46
C ILE A 186 -15.15 -11.93 -11.78
N VAL A 187 -14.61 -10.73 -11.69
CA VAL A 187 -14.06 -9.98 -12.82
C VAL A 187 -12.58 -9.70 -12.58
N SER A 188 -11.79 -9.77 -13.64
CA SER A 188 -10.39 -9.37 -13.58
C SER A 188 -10.30 -7.84 -13.73
N LYS A 189 -9.55 -7.19 -12.84
CA LYS A 189 -9.28 -5.75 -12.87
C LYS A 189 -7.79 -5.51 -12.89
N CYS A 190 -7.34 -4.58 -13.69
CA CYS A 190 -5.97 -4.11 -13.68
C CYS A 190 -5.84 -2.93 -12.70
N VAL A 191 -4.87 -3.03 -11.80
CA VAL A 191 -4.41 -1.90 -10.97
C VAL A 191 -3.16 -1.36 -11.62
N TYR A 192 -3.28 -0.22 -12.26
CA TYR A 192 -2.18 0.53 -12.81
C TYR A 192 -1.48 1.30 -11.71
N SER A 193 -0.18 1.12 -11.62
CA SER A 193 0.70 1.87 -10.71
C SER A 193 1.68 2.69 -11.52
N VAL A 194 1.83 3.95 -11.15
CA VAL A 194 2.82 4.84 -11.74
C VAL A 194 3.90 5.11 -10.71
N LEU A 195 5.12 4.69 -11.02
CA LEU A 195 6.31 4.91 -10.21
C LEU A 195 7.16 6.00 -10.83
N GLY A 196 7.46 7.07 -10.08
CA GLY A 196 8.36 8.13 -10.47
C GLY A 196 9.73 8.02 -9.80
N ILE A 197 10.75 8.51 -10.50
CA ILE A 197 12.05 8.86 -9.91
C ILE A 197 12.13 10.36 -9.98
N ASN A 198 12.24 11.02 -8.83
CA ASN A 198 12.32 12.47 -8.73
C ASN A 198 13.73 13.01 -9.04
N MET A 199 13.91 14.34 -8.98
CA MET A 199 15.18 14.98 -9.29
C MET A 199 16.30 14.63 -8.30
N GLU A 200 15.97 14.20 -7.09
CA GLU A 200 16.88 13.68 -6.07
C GLU A 200 17.22 12.19 -6.26
N GLY A 201 16.63 11.54 -7.27
CA GLY A 201 16.82 10.12 -7.56
C GLY A 201 16.01 9.18 -6.67
N GLN A 202 15.08 9.73 -5.89
CA GLN A 202 14.24 8.92 -5.01
C GLN A 202 13.05 8.34 -5.78
N LYS A 203 12.70 7.11 -5.41
CA LYS A 203 11.54 6.42 -5.98
C LYS A 203 10.29 6.72 -5.17
N GLU A 204 9.19 7.02 -5.84
CA GLU A 204 7.89 7.14 -5.23
C GLU A 204 6.78 6.58 -6.12
N ILE A 205 5.70 6.11 -5.51
CA ILE A 205 4.47 5.75 -6.25
C ILE A 205 3.62 6.98 -6.38
N LEU A 206 3.45 7.47 -7.61
CA LEU A 206 2.71 8.69 -7.90
C LEU A 206 1.20 8.51 -7.71
N GLY A 207 0.71 7.30 -7.94
CA GLY A 207 -0.68 6.94 -7.75
C GLY A 207 -1.01 5.55 -8.28
N THR A 208 -2.25 5.13 -8.06
CA THR A 208 -2.78 3.85 -8.53
C THR A 208 -4.21 4.03 -9.05
N TRP A 209 -4.50 3.42 -10.19
CA TRP A 209 -5.81 3.51 -10.87
C TRP A 209 -6.31 2.11 -11.19
N ILE A 210 -7.60 1.86 -10.93
CA ILE A 210 -8.23 0.55 -11.14
C ILE A 210 -9.13 0.63 -12.35
N SER A 211 -8.98 -0.32 -13.27
CA SER A 211 -9.86 -0.45 -14.44
C SER A 211 -10.16 -1.91 -14.77
N GLU A 212 -11.34 -2.16 -15.32
CA GLU A 212 -11.69 -3.45 -15.92
C GLU A 212 -11.20 -3.54 -17.36
N ASN A 213 -11.13 -2.38 -18.05
CA ASN A 213 -10.72 -2.28 -19.45
C ASN A 213 -9.57 -1.28 -19.58
N GLU A 214 -8.47 -1.76 -20.10
CA GLU A 214 -7.32 -0.93 -20.46
C GLU A 214 -7.60 -0.30 -21.82
N SER A 215 -7.81 1.01 -21.83
CA SER A 215 -8.13 1.79 -23.03
C SER A 215 -7.30 3.07 -23.12
N ALA A 216 -7.17 3.62 -24.33
CA ALA A 216 -6.47 4.90 -24.53
C ALA A 216 -7.07 6.02 -23.67
N SER A 217 -8.40 6.06 -23.49
CA SER A 217 -9.07 7.04 -22.62
C SER A 217 -8.71 6.85 -21.14
N PHE A 218 -8.56 5.61 -20.69
CA PHE A 218 -8.10 5.31 -19.34
C PHE A 218 -6.66 5.80 -19.11
N TYR A 219 -5.76 5.54 -20.04
CA TYR A 219 -4.38 6.02 -19.94
C TYR A 219 -4.30 7.56 -20.00
N ALA A 220 -5.09 8.18 -20.85
CA ALA A 220 -5.19 9.65 -20.92
C ALA A 220 -5.69 10.23 -19.59
N SER A 221 -6.63 9.55 -18.90
CA SER A 221 -7.10 9.99 -17.59
C SER A 221 -5.99 9.90 -16.52
N ILE A 222 -5.14 8.87 -16.55
CA ILE A 222 -3.96 8.76 -15.66
C ILE A 222 -3.00 9.93 -15.89
N CYS A 223 -2.62 10.16 -17.14
CA CYS A 223 -1.71 11.26 -17.49
C CYS A 223 -2.28 12.64 -17.11
N SER A 224 -3.59 12.85 -17.33
CA SER A 224 -4.27 14.09 -16.95
C SER A 224 -4.32 14.27 -15.44
N ASP A 225 -4.53 13.19 -14.66
CA ASP A 225 -4.51 13.23 -13.20
C ASP A 225 -3.11 13.63 -12.68
N LEU A 226 -2.04 13.03 -13.22
CA LEU A 226 -0.67 13.42 -12.90
C LEU A 226 -0.43 14.92 -13.16
N LYS A 227 -0.87 15.42 -14.31
CA LYS A 227 -0.75 16.84 -14.67
C LYS A 227 -1.53 17.75 -13.73
N ASN A 228 -2.77 17.38 -13.39
CA ASN A 228 -3.62 18.14 -12.46
C ASN A 228 -3.04 18.19 -11.04
N ARG A 229 -2.26 17.19 -10.67
CA ARG A 229 -1.57 17.11 -9.37
C ARG A 229 -0.20 17.79 -9.35
N GLY A 230 0.18 18.47 -10.45
CA GLY A 230 1.34 19.34 -10.51
C GLY A 230 2.49 18.88 -11.40
N VAL A 231 2.43 17.66 -11.97
CA VAL A 231 3.48 17.20 -12.89
C VAL A 231 3.44 18.02 -14.17
N SER A 232 4.45 18.84 -14.38
CA SER A 232 4.59 19.66 -15.58
C SER A 232 5.38 18.97 -16.69
N ASP A 233 6.35 18.12 -16.30
CA ASP A 233 7.24 17.46 -17.25
C ASP A 233 7.71 16.07 -16.79
N ILE A 234 7.88 15.17 -17.77
CA ILE A 234 8.45 13.83 -17.64
C ILE A 234 9.48 13.67 -18.74
N PHE A 235 10.74 13.37 -18.41
CA PHE A 235 11.75 13.24 -19.46
C PHE A 235 11.59 11.93 -20.22
N ILE A 236 11.55 10.81 -19.51
CA ILE A 236 11.43 9.48 -20.09
C ILE A 236 10.33 8.69 -19.40
N ALA A 237 9.37 8.19 -20.18
CA ALA A 237 8.30 7.30 -19.72
C ALA A 237 8.60 5.86 -20.16
N CYS A 238 8.77 4.98 -19.18
CA CYS A 238 9.00 3.55 -19.38
C CYS A 238 7.71 2.78 -19.16
N HIS A 239 7.28 1.96 -20.13
CA HIS A 239 6.00 1.26 -20.02
C HIS A 239 5.93 0.01 -20.90
N ASP A 240 4.89 -0.78 -20.72
CA ASP A 240 4.57 -1.91 -21.59
C ASP A 240 4.03 -1.42 -22.92
N ASN A 241 4.14 -2.30 -23.94
CA ASN A 241 3.56 -2.03 -25.26
C ASN A 241 2.04 -2.22 -25.24
N LEU A 242 1.33 -1.29 -24.56
CA LEU A 242 -0.12 -1.27 -24.47
C LEU A 242 -0.70 -0.26 -25.45
N THR A 243 -1.70 -0.73 -26.20
CA THR A 243 -2.32 0.08 -27.26
C THR A 243 -2.92 1.37 -26.69
N GLY A 244 -2.50 2.52 -27.19
CA GLY A 244 -2.99 3.83 -26.79
C GLY A 244 -2.27 4.49 -25.62
N LEU A 245 -1.28 3.83 -25.00
CA LEU A 245 -0.55 4.41 -23.87
C LEU A 245 0.52 5.41 -24.36
N CYS A 246 1.29 5.09 -25.40
CA CYS A 246 2.24 6.03 -26.01
C CYS A 246 1.54 7.32 -26.45
N GLU A 247 0.41 7.19 -27.14
CA GLU A 247 -0.38 8.30 -27.62
C GLU A 247 -0.94 9.14 -26.47
N ALA A 248 -1.41 8.51 -25.41
CA ALA A 248 -1.92 9.20 -24.22
C ALA A 248 -0.82 9.99 -23.51
N ILE A 249 0.38 9.42 -23.33
CA ILE A 249 1.54 10.11 -22.76
C ILE A 249 1.92 11.29 -23.63
N SER A 250 2.08 11.09 -24.95
CA SER A 250 2.49 12.14 -25.89
C SER A 250 1.47 13.28 -26.01
N ALA A 251 0.18 12.98 -25.85
CA ALA A 251 -0.88 14.00 -25.86
C ALA A 251 -0.82 14.93 -24.64
N VAL A 252 -0.50 14.42 -23.46
CA VAL A 252 -0.46 15.19 -22.20
C VAL A 252 0.92 15.75 -21.91
N PHE A 253 1.96 15.00 -22.22
CA PHE A 253 3.38 15.33 -22.04
C PHE A 253 4.15 15.23 -23.36
N PRO A 254 3.99 16.19 -24.29
CA PRO A 254 4.47 16.07 -25.66
C PRO A 254 6.01 16.04 -25.81
N LYS A 255 6.75 16.47 -24.77
CA LYS A 255 8.22 16.41 -24.76
C LYS A 255 8.77 15.11 -24.18
N THR A 256 7.92 14.23 -23.68
CA THR A 256 8.34 12.97 -23.05
C THR A 256 8.80 11.98 -24.12
N LYS A 257 9.94 11.35 -23.88
CA LYS A 257 10.42 10.22 -24.67
C LYS A 257 9.82 8.93 -24.14
N ASN A 258 9.21 8.15 -25.01
CA ASN A 258 8.65 6.85 -24.67
C ASN A 258 9.75 5.77 -24.80
N GLN A 259 9.88 4.93 -23.79
CA GLN A 259 10.73 3.74 -23.79
C GLN A 259 9.89 2.50 -23.50
N LEU A 260 9.79 1.62 -24.47
CA LEU A 260 9.12 0.33 -24.25
C LEU A 260 9.98 -0.62 -23.42
N CYS A 261 9.33 -1.33 -22.53
CA CYS A 261 9.99 -2.28 -21.64
C CYS A 261 10.59 -3.46 -22.41
N ILE A 262 11.91 -3.54 -22.44
CA ILE A 262 12.64 -4.64 -23.08
C ILE A 262 12.29 -6.00 -22.47
N VAL A 263 12.12 -6.07 -21.15
CA VAL A 263 11.78 -7.33 -20.46
C VAL A 263 10.43 -7.85 -20.90
N HIS A 264 9.42 -6.98 -21.04
CA HIS A 264 8.10 -7.37 -21.54
C HIS A 264 8.14 -7.76 -23.02
N GLN A 265 8.93 -7.06 -23.84
CA GLN A 265 9.15 -7.42 -25.24
C GLN A 265 9.77 -8.82 -25.38
N ILE A 266 10.78 -9.15 -24.55
CA ILE A 266 11.39 -10.48 -24.54
C ILE A 266 10.38 -11.55 -24.08
N ARG A 267 9.63 -11.29 -23.03
CA ARG A 267 8.57 -12.22 -22.55
C ARG A 267 7.54 -12.50 -23.64
N ASN A 268 7.10 -11.46 -24.34
CA ASN A 268 6.17 -11.59 -25.46
C ASN A 268 6.79 -12.37 -26.62
N SER A 269 8.06 -12.13 -26.95
CA SER A 269 8.79 -12.87 -27.96
C SER A 269 8.86 -14.38 -27.65
N CYS A 270 9.08 -14.73 -26.38
CA CYS A 270 9.20 -16.10 -25.93
C CYS A 270 7.88 -16.81 -25.64
N LYS A 271 6.73 -16.11 -25.68
CA LYS A 271 5.42 -16.64 -25.29
C LYS A 271 5.01 -17.86 -26.10
N PHE A 272 5.29 -17.87 -27.39
CA PHE A 272 4.92 -18.93 -28.33
C PHE A 272 6.12 -19.78 -28.78
N VAL A 273 7.28 -19.63 -28.13
CA VAL A 273 8.50 -20.40 -28.42
C VAL A 273 8.51 -21.67 -27.58
N PRO A 274 8.71 -22.86 -28.17
CA PRO A 274 8.91 -24.10 -27.43
C PRO A 274 10.10 -24.00 -26.47
N TYR A 275 10.01 -24.73 -25.35
CA TYR A 275 11.02 -24.67 -24.29
C TYR A 275 12.45 -24.93 -24.78
N LYS A 276 12.62 -25.85 -25.72
CA LYS A 276 13.92 -26.23 -26.31
C LYS A 276 14.65 -25.06 -26.98
N ASP A 277 13.93 -24.14 -27.62
CA ASP A 277 14.50 -23.03 -28.39
C ASP A 277 14.58 -21.72 -27.59
N ARG A 278 13.87 -21.61 -26.45
CA ARG A 278 13.81 -20.38 -25.64
C ARG A 278 15.17 -19.86 -25.21
N LYS A 279 16.05 -20.78 -24.76
CA LYS A 279 17.38 -20.38 -24.28
C LYS A 279 18.23 -19.74 -25.38
N ALA A 280 18.19 -20.33 -26.59
CA ALA A 280 18.93 -19.83 -27.74
C ALA A 280 18.36 -18.49 -28.23
N ILE A 281 17.04 -18.40 -28.37
CA ILE A 281 16.35 -17.16 -28.76
C ILE A 281 16.64 -16.04 -27.75
N CYS A 282 16.55 -16.31 -26.43
CA CYS A 282 16.86 -15.29 -25.43
C CYS A 282 18.33 -14.85 -25.47
N ALA A 283 19.25 -15.74 -25.82
CA ALA A 283 20.66 -15.40 -25.99
C ALA A 283 20.87 -14.48 -27.20
N ASP A 284 20.29 -14.83 -28.35
CA ASP A 284 20.39 -14.02 -29.57
C ASP A 284 19.64 -12.67 -29.41
N LEU A 285 18.49 -12.63 -28.76
CA LEU A 285 17.82 -11.36 -28.41
C LEU A 285 18.68 -10.48 -27.51
N LYS A 286 19.50 -11.09 -26.64
CA LYS A 286 20.41 -10.36 -25.77
C LYS A 286 21.46 -9.57 -26.53
N GLU A 287 21.94 -10.09 -27.66
CA GLU A 287 22.88 -9.37 -28.52
C GLU A 287 22.26 -8.08 -29.06
N ILE A 288 20.98 -8.07 -29.38
CA ILE A 288 20.24 -6.89 -29.85
C ILE A 288 20.22 -5.80 -28.78
N TYR A 289 19.64 -6.12 -27.62
CA TYR A 289 19.42 -5.10 -26.57
C TYR A 289 20.66 -4.84 -25.71
N GLY A 290 21.64 -5.70 -25.76
CA GLY A 290 22.94 -5.54 -25.08
C GLY A 290 24.00 -4.84 -25.94
N ALA A 291 23.65 -4.46 -27.16
CA ALA A 291 24.56 -3.78 -28.10
C ALA A 291 25.07 -2.44 -27.52
N VAL A 292 26.24 -2.02 -27.97
CA VAL A 292 26.88 -0.77 -27.52
C VAL A 292 26.13 0.46 -28.05
N ASN A 293 25.68 0.40 -29.29
CA ASN A 293 24.98 1.47 -30.00
C ASN A 293 23.84 0.91 -30.86
N LEU A 294 23.08 1.80 -31.50
CA LEU A 294 21.95 1.43 -32.34
C LEU A 294 22.35 0.64 -33.58
N GLU A 295 23.47 0.98 -34.20
CA GLU A 295 23.99 0.33 -35.42
C GLU A 295 24.33 -1.14 -35.13
N ASP A 296 25.03 -1.42 -34.04
CA ASP A 296 25.31 -2.80 -33.61
C ASP A 296 24.04 -3.57 -33.28
N ALA A 297 23.03 -2.90 -32.69
CA ALA A 297 21.74 -3.50 -32.41
C ALA A 297 20.94 -3.85 -33.67
N GLU A 298 21.01 -3.00 -34.70
CA GLU A 298 20.42 -3.28 -36.02
C GLU A 298 21.11 -4.46 -36.69
N PHE A 299 22.42 -4.52 -36.64
CA PHE A 299 23.18 -5.65 -37.15
C PHE A 299 22.80 -6.96 -36.45
N ALA A 300 22.80 -6.98 -35.13
CA ALA A 300 22.38 -8.16 -34.35
C ALA A 300 20.91 -8.55 -34.65
N LYS A 301 20.02 -7.59 -34.92
CA LYS A 301 18.63 -7.87 -35.32
C LYS A 301 18.58 -8.57 -36.69
N GLU A 302 19.40 -8.20 -37.64
CA GLU A 302 19.46 -8.89 -38.94
C GLU A 302 20.05 -10.29 -38.82
N GLU A 303 21.07 -10.51 -37.99
CA GLU A 303 21.56 -11.87 -37.69
C GLU A 303 20.49 -12.74 -37.05
N PHE A 304 19.70 -12.15 -36.12
CA PHE A 304 18.52 -12.80 -35.52
C PHE A 304 17.48 -13.14 -36.59
N ARG A 305 17.23 -12.25 -37.57
CA ARG A 305 16.32 -12.45 -38.70
C ARG A 305 16.71 -13.63 -39.52
N GLU A 306 17.95 -13.69 -39.97
CA GLU A 306 18.49 -14.80 -40.80
C GLU A 306 18.31 -16.15 -40.09
N LYS A 307 18.53 -16.19 -38.77
CA LYS A 307 18.48 -17.42 -37.98
C LYS A 307 17.08 -17.88 -37.66
N TRP A 308 16.14 -16.98 -37.31
CA TRP A 308 14.90 -17.32 -36.65
C TRP A 308 13.62 -16.93 -37.39
N ASP A 309 13.64 -16.01 -38.38
CA ASP A 309 12.42 -15.47 -39.00
C ASP A 309 11.57 -16.57 -39.66
N ARG A 310 12.23 -17.55 -40.30
CA ARG A 310 11.51 -18.66 -40.93
C ARG A 310 10.68 -19.47 -39.93
N GLN A 311 11.16 -19.61 -38.71
CA GLN A 311 10.54 -20.45 -37.69
C GLN A 311 9.63 -19.64 -36.75
N TYR A 312 10.01 -18.41 -36.43
CA TYR A 312 9.31 -17.54 -35.48
C TYR A 312 9.09 -16.12 -36.02
N PRO A 313 8.41 -15.93 -37.15
CA PRO A 313 8.30 -14.63 -37.83
C PRO A 313 7.60 -13.56 -36.99
N ASN A 314 6.76 -13.96 -36.05
CA ASN A 314 6.03 -13.02 -35.19
C ASN A 314 6.92 -12.28 -34.20
N ILE A 315 8.10 -12.83 -33.88
CA ILE A 315 9.06 -12.15 -33.00
C ILE A 315 9.53 -10.89 -33.68
N LEU A 316 10.11 -11.04 -34.87
CA LEU A 316 10.65 -9.90 -35.63
C LEU A 316 9.60 -8.88 -36.04
N LYS A 317 8.42 -9.33 -36.49
CA LYS A 317 7.28 -8.40 -36.75
C LYS A 317 6.96 -7.52 -35.56
N SER A 318 7.03 -8.08 -34.34
CA SER A 318 6.78 -7.31 -33.12
C SER A 318 7.92 -6.35 -32.81
N TRP A 319 9.18 -6.78 -32.99
CA TRP A 319 10.37 -5.93 -32.79
C TRP A 319 10.42 -4.80 -33.82
N ASP A 320 10.19 -5.09 -35.11
CA ASP A 320 10.20 -4.07 -36.18
C ASP A 320 9.12 -3.01 -35.95
N ARG A 321 7.91 -3.42 -35.57
CA ARG A 321 6.81 -2.49 -35.29
C ARG A 321 7.11 -1.53 -34.15
N ASN A 322 7.82 -2.02 -33.14
CA ASN A 322 8.07 -1.27 -31.91
C ASN A 322 9.52 -0.75 -31.83
N TRP A 323 10.26 -0.81 -32.94
CA TRP A 323 11.71 -0.59 -32.95
C TRP A 323 12.12 0.78 -32.41
N ALA A 324 11.42 1.82 -32.84
CA ALA A 324 11.71 3.19 -32.43
C ALA A 324 11.64 3.36 -30.91
N GLU A 325 10.54 2.91 -30.29
CA GLU A 325 10.33 3.07 -28.85
C GLU A 325 11.11 2.04 -28.03
N LEU A 326 11.45 0.87 -28.62
CA LEU A 326 12.32 -0.11 -27.95
C LEU A 326 13.77 0.35 -27.88
N THR A 327 14.23 1.12 -28.87
CA THR A 327 15.63 1.54 -29.00
C THR A 327 15.90 2.95 -28.49
N THR A 328 14.91 3.65 -27.96
CA THR A 328 15.04 4.99 -27.37
C THR A 328 16.21 5.06 -26.38
N PHE A 329 16.45 4.01 -25.59
CA PHE A 329 17.53 3.99 -24.61
C PHE A 329 18.94 4.12 -25.23
N PHE A 330 19.13 3.78 -26.52
CA PHE A 330 20.41 3.97 -27.20
C PHE A 330 20.76 5.45 -27.43
N GLU A 331 19.77 6.37 -27.36
CA GLU A 331 20.01 7.81 -27.42
C GLU A 331 20.81 8.34 -26.21
N TYR A 332 20.88 7.56 -25.12
CA TYR A 332 21.44 7.99 -23.84
C TYR A 332 22.72 7.25 -23.43
N PRO A 333 23.56 7.84 -22.58
CA PRO A 333 24.73 7.18 -22.01
C PRO A 333 24.34 6.08 -21.01
N GLN A 334 25.31 5.24 -20.66
CA GLN A 334 25.06 4.04 -19.84
C GLN A 334 24.43 4.32 -18.48
N GLU A 335 24.69 5.49 -17.88
CA GLU A 335 24.15 5.91 -16.60
C GLU A 335 22.63 6.04 -16.64
N ILE A 336 22.11 6.65 -17.70
CA ILE A 336 20.66 6.76 -17.94
C ILE A 336 20.09 5.41 -18.41
N ARG A 337 20.79 4.73 -19.36
CA ARG A 337 20.34 3.43 -19.89
C ARG A 337 20.06 2.42 -18.77
N LYS A 338 20.92 2.30 -17.76
CA LYS A 338 20.75 1.38 -16.64
C LYS A 338 19.45 1.61 -15.86
N ILE A 339 18.96 2.85 -15.82
CA ILE A 339 17.74 3.20 -15.09
C ILE A 339 16.51 2.83 -15.92
N ILE A 340 16.48 3.18 -17.21
CA ILE A 340 15.32 3.03 -18.09
C ILE A 340 15.19 1.68 -18.76
N TYR A 341 16.32 1.01 -19.00
CA TYR A 341 16.41 -0.28 -19.65
C TYR A 341 15.83 -1.43 -18.79
N THR A 342 15.96 -1.33 -17.47
CA THR A 342 15.49 -2.36 -16.56
C THR A 342 14.24 -1.90 -15.81
N THR A 343 13.16 -2.62 -15.95
CA THR A 343 11.96 -2.46 -15.11
C THR A 343 12.14 -2.97 -13.68
N ASN A 344 13.40 -3.18 -13.24
CA ASN A 344 13.70 -3.72 -11.91
C ASN A 344 13.03 -2.94 -10.77
N ALA A 345 12.88 -1.62 -10.91
CA ALA A 345 12.19 -0.79 -9.94
C ALA A 345 10.71 -1.21 -9.80
N VAL A 346 9.99 -1.32 -10.91
CA VAL A 346 8.56 -1.69 -10.95
C VAL A 346 8.37 -3.17 -10.64
N GLU A 347 9.21 -4.06 -11.19
CA GLU A 347 9.14 -5.49 -10.86
C GLU A 347 9.39 -5.75 -9.36
N SER A 348 10.32 -5.02 -8.75
CA SER A 348 10.56 -5.07 -7.31
C SER A 348 9.34 -4.59 -6.53
N TYR A 349 8.72 -3.49 -6.95
CA TYR A 349 7.47 -2.99 -6.38
C TYR A 349 6.35 -4.04 -6.51
N HIS A 350 6.11 -4.58 -7.71
CA HIS A 350 5.09 -5.62 -7.93
C HIS A 350 5.33 -6.88 -7.09
N ARG A 351 6.59 -7.31 -6.95
CA ARG A 351 6.95 -8.44 -6.08
C ARG A 351 6.57 -8.17 -4.63
N MET A 352 6.81 -6.94 -4.15
CA MET A 352 6.44 -6.55 -2.80
C MET A 352 4.93 -6.47 -2.62
N VAL A 353 4.20 -5.84 -3.56
CA VAL A 353 2.72 -5.81 -3.56
C VAL A 353 2.15 -7.22 -3.51
N ARG A 354 2.69 -8.15 -4.30
CA ARG A 354 2.25 -9.56 -4.30
C ARG A 354 2.44 -10.26 -2.95
N LYS A 355 3.40 -9.86 -2.12
CA LYS A 355 3.51 -10.40 -0.74
C LYS A 355 2.30 -10.05 0.11
N PHE A 356 1.74 -8.86 -0.05
CA PHE A 356 0.56 -8.39 0.69
C PHE A 356 -0.76 -8.91 0.11
N THR A 357 -0.74 -9.37 -1.14
CA THR A 357 -1.96 -9.80 -1.86
C THR A 357 -2.03 -11.31 -2.07
N LYS A 358 -0.97 -12.06 -1.79
CA LYS A 358 -0.85 -13.51 -2.08
C LYS A 358 -1.95 -14.34 -1.42
N SER A 359 -2.37 -13.99 -0.20
CA SER A 359 -3.44 -14.68 0.54
C SER A 359 -4.85 -14.34 0.04
N LYS A 360 -4.99 -13.33 -0.84
CA LYS A 360 -6.27 -12.80 -1.30
C LYS A 360 -6.53 -13.20 -2.76
N ALA A 361 -7.18 -14.34 -2.95
CA ALA A 361 -7.51 -14.83 -4.30
C ALA A 361 -8.52 -13.93 -5.03
N VAL A 362 -9.49 -13.36 -4.30
CA VAL A 362 -10.54 -12.48 -4.84
C VAL A 362 -10.82 -11.36 -3.84
N PHE A 363 -10.83 -10.12 -4.30
CA PHE A 363 -11.19 -8.97 -3.50
C PHE A 363 -12.71 -8.73 -3.52
N PRO A 364 -13.35 -8.39 -2.37
CA PRO A 364 -14.79 -8.14 -2.34
C PRO A 364 -15.21 -6.86 -3.07
N THR A 365 -14.39 -5.81 -3.04
CA THR A 365 -14.66 -4.49 -3.65
C THR A 365 -13.39 -3.84 -4.16
N ASP A 366 -13.51 -2.79 -4.96
CA ASP A 366 -12.38 -1.98 -5.41
C ASP A 366 -11.71 -1.25 -4.24
N ASP A 367 -12.47 -0.78 -3.26
CA ASP A 367 -11.92 -0.16 -2.06
C ASP A 367 -11.05 -1.13 -1.25
N SER A 368 -11.39 -2.42 -1.24
CA SER A 368 -10.54 -3.42 -0.60
C SER A 368 -9.20 -3.61 -1.34
N ILE A 369 -9.18 -3.47 -2.68
CA ILE A 369 -7.94 -3.42 -3.46
C ILE A 369 -7.15 -2.15 -3.11
N ARG A 370 -7.80 -0.97 -3.16
CA ARG A 370 -7.17 0.34 -2.88
C ARG A 370 -6.51 0.37 -1.51
N LYS A 371 -7.21 -0.12 -0.47
CA LYS A 371 -6.67 -0.21 0.90
C LYS A 371 -5.39 -1.03 0.96
N VAL A 372 -5.40 -2.25 0.39
CA VAL A 372 -4.24 -3.15 0.44
C VAL A 372 -3.07 -2.61 -0.37
N ILE A 373 -3.33 -2.02 -1.54
CA ILE A 373 -2.29 -1.40 -2.36
C ILE A 373 -1.67 -0.21 -1.60
N TYR A 374 -2.49 0.69 -1.06
CA TYR A 374 -2.00 1.83 -0.28
C TYR A 374 -1.12 1.40 0.91
N MET A 375 -1.59 0.44 1.70
CA MET A 375 -0.81 -0.08 2.83
C MET A 375 0.50 -0.73 2.38
N SER A 376 0.48 -1.45 1.24
CA SER A 376 1.71 -2.00 0.68
C SER A 376 2.66 -0.89 0.20
N VAL A 377 2.14 0.19 -0.39
CA VAL A 377 2.94 1.37 -0.77
C VAL A 377 3.58 2.00 0.46
N CYS A 378 2.83 2.21 1.54
CA CYS A 378 3.38 2.75 2.79
C CYS A 378 4.55 1.91 3.34
N GLU A 379 4.41 0.57 3.35
CA GLU A 379 5.46 -0.34 3.80
C GLU A 379 6.67 -0.41 2.84
N ILE A 380 6.43 -0.25 1.55
CA ILE A 380 7.48 -0.24 0.53
C ILE A 380 8.27 1.08 0.60
N SER A 381 7.58 2.22 0.73
CA SER A 381 8.20 3.54 0.81
C SER A 381 9.14 3.69 1.99
N LYS A 382 8.87 3.03 3.12
CA LYS A 382 9.79 2.97 4.28
C LYS A 382 11.15 2.36 3.93
N LYS A 383 11.25 1.56 2.86
CA LYS A 383 12.48 0.91 2.39
C LYS A 383 13.19 1.70 1.30
N TRP A 384 12.52 2.66 0.70
CA TRP A 384 13.08 3.50 -0.37
C TRP A 384 13.71 4.76 0.21
N THR A 385 14.70 4.59 1.07
CA THR A 385 15.39 5.68 1.77
C THR A 385 16.61 6.21 1.03
N MET A 386 17.07 5.47 0.01
CA MET A 386 18.26 5.83 -0.77
C MET A 386 17.88 6.12 -2.22
N PRO A 387 18.56 7.06 -2.86
CA PRO A 387 18.45 7.28 -4.31
C PRO A 387 18.74 6.02 -5.11
N VAL A 388 18.37 6.04 -6.37
CA VAL A 388 18.78 5.03 -7.35
C VAL A 388 20.32 4.98 -7.40
N HIS A 389 20.87 3.78 -7.55
CA HIS A 389 22.32 3.59 -7.62
C HIS A 389 22.93 4.46 -8.72
N ASP A 390 24.08 5.08 -8.42
CA ASP A 390 24.82 5.99 -9.30
C ASP A 390 24.01 7.22 -9.75
N TRP A 391 23.00 7.63 -8.97
CA TRP A 391 22.14 8.77 -9.34
C TRP A 391 22.90 10.05 -9.64
N GLY A 392 23.94 10.37 -8.87
CA GLY A 392 24.74 11.57 -9.12
C GLY A 392 25.35 11.63 -10.52
N LEU A 393 25.80 10.49 -11.05
CA LEU A 393 26.31 10.39 -12.42
C LEU A 393 25.17 10.50 -13.44
N ALA A 394 24.06 9.80 -13.19
CA ALA A 394 22.87 9.87 -14.05
C ALA A 394 22.29 11.28 -14.11
N TYR A 395 22.21 11.98 -12.96
CA TYR A 395 21.71 13.34 -12.90
C TYR A 395 22.54 14.32 -13.75
N GLN A 396 23.88 14.21 -13.73
CA GLN A 396 24.73 15.01 -14.60
C GLN A 396 24.42 14.79 -16.08
N GLN A 397 24.14 13.55 -16.47
CA GLN A 397 23.74 13.24 -17.84
C GLN A 397 22.34 13.78 -18.16
N PHE A 398 21.37 13.63 -17.25
CA PHE A 398 20.06 14.26 -17.43
C PHE A 398 20.17 15.78 -17.58
N ALA A 399 21.05 16.44 -16.82
CA ALA A 399 21.28 17.88 -16.92
C ALA A 399 21.83 18.30 -18.29
N ILE A 400 22.63 17.46 -18.94
CA ILE A 400 23.14 17.70 -20.29
C ILE A 400 22.06 17.48 -21.35
N TYR A 401 21.38 16.32 -21.30
CA TYR A 401 20.41 15.94 -22.32
C TYR A 401 19.08 16.69 -22.26
N PHE A 402 18.74 17.26 -21.08
CA PHE A 402 17.46 17.93 -20.81
C PHE A 402 17.66 19.30 -20.17
N GLU A 403 18.78 19.99 -20.47
CA GLU A 403 19.17 21.27 -19.88
C GLU A 403 18.04 22.31 -19.92
N ASP A 404 17.40 22.50 -21.10
CA ASP A 404 16.31 23.45 -21.33
C ASP A 404 15.02 23.13 -20.53
N ARG A 405 14.93 21.94 -19.92
CA ARG A 405 13.77 21.44 -19.22
C ARG A 405 13.94 21.41 -17.69
N ILE A 406 15.17 21.41 -17.21
CA ILE A 406 15.48 21.42 -15.77
C ILE A 406 15.46 22.85 -15.22
N THR A 407 15.78 23.85 -16.01
CA THR A 407 15.87 25.26 -15.63
C THR A 407 14.55 26.02 -15.78
N ALA A 408 13.53 25.41 -16.34
CA ALA A 408 12.21 25.98 -16.56
C ALA A 408 11.24 25.63 -15.40
#